data_dcb9a2af91cc42432908748ac7bdeb06
#
_entry.id   dcb9a2af91cc42432908748ac7bdeb06
#
_cell.length_a   1.000
_cell.length_b   1.000
_cell.length_c   1.000
_cell.angle_alpha   90.00
_cell.angle_beta   90.00
_cell.angle_gamma   90.00
#
_symmetry.space_group_name_H-M   'P 1'
#
loop_
_entity.id
_entity.type
_entity.pdbx_description
1 polymer ?
#
loop_
_entity_poly.entity_id
_entity_poly.type
_entity_poly.pdbx_seq_one_letter_code
_entity_poly.pdbx_strand_id
1 'polypeptide(L)'
;GFSCGGSGGGITGGGESPTEAYKRLFKAVKAKDTEAIKAEMSVKSIEFAKMAAGRNNTPVEKVFENGFTATTMNATLPEIRDQRIADNMGAIEVYNSKDSRWEDLPFVLEDGKWKLAVGDLFAGTYKSPGKGRDALEKEAANAANPNMTQAPMPNMTSNTNVVPIVPKPASNAVANGANPVPKPA
;
A
#
# COMPACT_ATOMS: atom_id res chain seq x y z
N GLY A 1 -4.52 -29.40 -45.08
CA GLY A 1 -4.95 -28.16 -44.56
C GLY A 1 -5.61 -28.37 -43.19
N PHE A 2 -4.93 -28.02 -42.10
CA PHE A 2 -5.53 -27.95 -40.79
C PHE A 2 -5.36 -26.49 -40.28
N SER A 3 -6.44 -25.76 -40.31
CA SER A 3 -6.57 -24.48 -39.69
C SER A 3 -7.06 -24.71 -38.26
N CYS A 4 -6.23 -24.45 -37.27
CA CYS A 4 -6.67 -24.27 -35.90
C CYS A 4 -6.54 -22.79 -35.55
N GLY A 5 -7.67 -22.07 -35.64
CA GLY A 5 -7.84 -20.80 -35.02
C GLY A 5 -7.96 -21.00 -33.52
N GLY A 6 -7.01 -20.51 -32.79
CA GLY A 6 -7.03 -20.41 -31.34
C GLY A 6 -6.63 -18.98 -30.96
N SER A 7 -7.62 -18.10 -30.84
CA SER A 7 -7.44 -16.83 -30.16
C SER A 7 -7.29 -17.08 -28.67
N GLY A 8 -6.08 -17.08 -28.22
CA GLY A 8 -5.74 -17.03 -26.82
C GLY A 8 -4.40 -16.32 -26.73
N GLY A 9 -4.42 -15.02 -26.58
CA GLY A 9 -3.22 -14.23 -26.34
C GLY A 9 -2.57 -14.58 -25.01
N GLY A 10 -2.12 -15.81 -24.88
CA GLY A 10 -1.22 -16.22 -23.82
C GLY A 10 0.18 -15.87 -24.26
N ILE A 11 0.82 -14.90 -23.62
CA ILE A 11 2.27 -14.70 -23.73
C ILE A 11 2.92 -15.91 -23.08
N THR A 12 3.11 -16.96 -23.84
CA THR A 12 3.93 -18.12 -23.48
C THR A 12 5.39 -17.78 -23.78
N GLY A 13 5.90 -16.77 -23.09
CA GLY A 13 7.32 -16.54 -22.94
C GLY A 13 7.68 -16.93 -21.52
N GLY A 14 8.40 -18.01 -21.34
CA GLY A 14 8.74 -18.52 -20.04
C GLY A 14 9.36 -17.47 -19.17
N GLY A 15 8.71 -17.16 -18.08
CA GLY A 15 9.39 -16.67 -16.93
C GLY A 15 8.90 -15.40 -16.26
N GLU A 16 8.36 -14.41 -16.92
CA GLU A 16 8.04 -13.18 -16.20
C GLU A 16 6.54 -13.01 -15.99
N SER A 17 6.16 -12.96 -14.72
CA SER A 17 4.79 -12.62 -14.32
C SER A 17 4.83 -11.90 -12.97
N PRO A 18 3.78 -11.13 -12.58
CA PRO A 18 3.69 -10.55 -11.25
C PRO A 18 3.90 -11.56 -10.12
N THR A 19 3.36 -12.77 -10.30
CA THR A 19 3.56 -13.88 -9.34
C THR A 19 5.02 -14.29 -9.21
N GLU A 20 5.74 -14.44 -10.32
CA GLU A 20 7.15 -14.81 -10.28
C GLU A 20 8.02 -13.68 -9.73
N ALA A 21 7.70 -12.43 -10.06
CA ALA A 21 8.35 -11.27 -9.45
C ALA A 21 8.18 -11.23 -7.93
N TYR A 22 6.96 -11.50 -7.43
CA TYR A 22 6.72 -11.59 -6.00
C TYR A 22 7.50 -12.72 -5.33
N LYS A 23 7.59 -13.89 -5.94
CA LYS A 23 8.38 -15.02 -5.40
C LYS A 23 9.87 -14.66 -5.28
N ARG A 24 10.41 -13.93 -6.28
CA ARG A 24 11.80 -13.44 -6.20
C ARG A 24 11.96 -12.41 -5.10
N LEU A 25 11.04 -11.46 -4.98
CA LEU A 25 11.02 -10.47 -3.90
C LEU A 25 10.98 -11.16 -2.53
N PHE A 26 10.09 -12.13 -2.34
CA PHE A 26 10.01 -12.90 -1.09
C PHE A 26 11.36 -13.56 -0.76
N LYS A 27 11.99 -14.22 -1.73
CA LYS A 27 13.31 -14.85 -1.57
C LYS A 27 14.39 -13.83 -1.21
N ALA A 28 14.41 -12.67 -1.87
CA ALA A 28 15.36 -11.59 -1.61
C ALA A 28 15.20 -11.02 -0.18
N VAL A 29 13.97 -10.81 0.28
CA VAL A 29 13.68 -10.37 1.65
C VAL A 29 14.14 -11.41 2.67
N LYS A 30 13.89 -12.70 2.43
CA LYS A 30 14.37 -13.79 3.31
C LYS A 30 15.89 -13.87 3.37
N ALA A 31 16.55 -13.58 2.27
CA ALA A 31 18.02 -13.52 2.21
C ALA A 31 18.60 -12.23 2.79
N LYS A 32 17.75 -11.23 3.09
CA LYS A 32 18.15 -9.86 3.49
C LYS A 32 19.07 -9.20 2.44
N ASP A 33 18.87 -9.52 1.19
CA ASP A 33 19.63 -9.00 0.07
C ASP A 33 18.97 -7.72 -0.46
N THR A 34 19.44 -6.58 0.05
CA THR A 34 18.89 -5.27 -0.30
C THR A 34 18.95 -4.96 -1.79
N GLU A 35 20.02 -5.36 -2.48
CA GLU A 35 20.15 -5.12 -3.92
C GLU A 35 19.18 -5.99 -4.72
N ALA A 36 19.01 -7.24 -4.33
CA ALA A 36 17.98 -8.10 -4.93
C ALA A 36 16.56 -7.59 -4.66
N ILE A 37 16.29 -7.05 -3.46
CA ILE A 37 15.01 -6.42 -3.15
C ILE A 37 14.75 -5.22 -4.05
N LYS A 38 15.73 -4.31 -4.18
CA LYS A 38 15.64 -3.15 -5.08
C LYS A 38 15.41 -3.55 -6.53
N ALA A 39 16.05 -4.65 -6.97
CA ALA A 39 15.90 -5.17 -8.33
C ALA A 39 14.47 -5.61 -8.66
N GLU A 40 13.65 -5.95 -7.67
CA GLU A 40 12.25 -6.32 -7.84
C GLU A 40 11.27 -5.14 -7.69
N MET A 41 11.77 -3.91 -7.54
CA MET A 41 10.97 -2.70 -7.35
C MET A 41 10.96 -1.81 -8.57
N SER A 42 9.83 -1.15 -8.84
CA SER A 42 9.74 -0.12 -9.86
C SER A 42 10.65 1.08 -9.53
N VAL A 43 11.03 1.84 -10.54
CA VAL A 43 11.81 3.08 -10.35
C VAL A 43 11.12 4.01 -9.35
N LYS A 44 9.81 4.20 -9.46
CA LYS A 44 9.03 5.04 -8.54
C LYS A 44 8.96 4.48 -7.12
N SER A 45 8.95 3.15 -6.96
CA SER A 45 9.03 2.53 -5.65
C SER A 45 10.37 2.79 -4.97
N ILE A 46 11.46 2.77 -5.73
CA ILE A 46 12.80 3.14 -5.22
C ILE A 46 12.86 4.62 -4.83
N GLU A 47 12.32 5.51 -5.66
CA GLU A 47 12.24 6.94 -5.35
C GLU A 47 11.40 7.22 -4.10
N PHE A 48 10.25 6.55 -3.99
CA PHE A 48 9.40 6.62 -2.79
C PHE A 48 10.15 6.16 -1.54
N ALA A 49 10.93 5.08 -1.61
CA ALA A 49 11.76 4.60 -0.51
C ALA A 49 12.79 5.63 -0.06
N LYS A 50 13.50 6.25 -1.01
CA LYS A 50 14.47 7.31 -0.72
C LYS A 50 13.83 8.51 -0.04
N MET A 51 12.65 8.93 -0.52
CA MET A 51 11.90 10.02 0.07
C MET A 51 11.44 9.68 1.50
N ALA A 52 10.93 8.47 1.72
CA ALA A 52 10.50 8.00 3.04
C ALA A 52 11.67 7.92 4.02
N ALA A 53 12.82 7.44 3.58
CA ALA A 53 14.05 7.40 4.35
C ALA A 53 14.49 8.81 4.81
N GLY A 54 14.47 9.77 3.88
CA GLY A 54 14.82 11.18 4.18
C GLY A 54 13.87 11.83 5.18
N ARG A 55 12.56 11.59 5.05
CA ARG A 55 11.55 12.14 5.98
C ARG A 55 11.68 11.59 7.40
N ASN A 56 12.02 10.31 7.52
CA ASN A 56 12.11 9.62 8.80
C ASN A 56 13.51 9.61 9.38
N ASN A 57 14.48 10.24 8.74
CA ASN A 57 15.91 10.20 9.07
C ASN A 57 16.40 8.76 9.34
N THR A 58 16.01 7.85 8.46
CA THR A 58 16.29 6.42 8.55
C THR A 58 17.15 6.01 7.35
N PRO A 59 18.13 5.10 7.52
CA PRO A 59 18.87 4.54 6.39
C PRO A 59 17.93 3.92 5.36
N VAL A 60 18.17 4.16 4.08
CA VAL A 60 17.28 3.69 3.00
C VAL A 60 17.19 2.16 2.95
N GLU A 61 18.24 1.46 3.36
CA GLU A 61 18.29 0.01 3.46
C GLU A 61 17.21 -0.54 4.41
N LYS A 62 16.95 0.19 5.51
CA LYS A 62 15.89 -0.14 6.46
C LYS A 62 14.50 -0.06 5.84
N VAL A 63 14.29 0.86 4.91
CA VAL A 63 13.00 1.01 4.21
C VAL A 63 12.73 -0.18 3.29
N PHE A 64 13.78 -0.79 2.75
CA PHE A 64 13.66 -1.96 1.87
C PHE A 64 13.52 -3.30 2.60
N GLU A 65 13.82 -3.38 3.89
CA GLU A 65 13.91 -4.67 4.63
C GLU A 65 12.71 -5.60 4.44
N ASN A 66 11.50 -5.07 4.33
CA ASN A 66 10.27 -5.85 4.18
C ASN A 66 9.70 -5.86 2.75
N GLY A 67 10.44 -5.34 1.77
CA GLY A 67 9.95 -5.28 0.39
C GLY A 67 8.64 -4.52 0.21
N PHE A 68 8.34 -3.54 1.07
CA PHE A 68 7.11 -2.72 1.07
C PHE A 68 5.80 -3.49 1.21
N THR A 69 5.83 -4.73 1.69
CA THR A 69 4.62 -5.50 1.98
C THR A 69 4.82 -6.36 3.23
N ALA A 70 3.78 -6.43 4.06
CA ALA A 70 3.81 -7.28 5.26
C ALA A 70 3.84 -8.77 4.91
N THR A 71 3.37 -9.15 3.73
CA THR A 71 3.28 -10.55 3.29
C THR A 71 4.65 -11.22 3.15
N THR A 72 5.71 -10.47 2.87
CA THR A 72 7.08 -11.00 2.80
C THR A 72 7.68 -11.34 4.18
N MET A 73 7.04 -10.90 5.25
CA MET A 73 7.44 -11.23 6.62
C MET A 73 6.98 -12.63 7.07
N ASN A 74 6.07 -13.27 6.33
CA ASN A 74 5.66 -14.65 6.61
C ASN A 74 6.85 -15.60 6.64
N ALA A 75 6.80 -16.63 7.48
CA ALA A 75 7.90 -17.60 7.61
C ALA A 75 8.14 -18.38 6.31
N THR A 76 7.06 -18.73 5.61
CA THR A 76 7.06 -19.43 4.33
C THR A 76 6.39 -18.58 3.26
N LEU A 77 6.62 -18.94 1.99
CA LEU A 77 5.94 -18.28 0.87
C LEU A 77 4.42 -18.35 1.09
N PRO A 78 3.74 -17.19 1.17
CA PRO A 78 2.30 -17.17 1.38
C PRO A 78 1.53 -17.66 0.16
N GLU A 79 0.26 -17.98 0.36
CA GLU A 79 -0.65 -18.29 -0.73
C GLU A 79 -0.80 -17.06 -1.65
N ILE A 80 -0.72 -17.30 -2.95
CA ILE A 80 -0.88 -16.31 -4.00
C ILE A 80 -2.04 -16.72 -4.88
N ARG A 81 -2.96 -15.82 -5.15
CA ARG A 81 -4.10 -16.03 -6.04
C ARG A 81 -4.38 -14.82 -6.91
N ASP A 82 -5.28 -14.96 -7.85
CA ASP A 82 -5.91 -13.87 -8.60
C ASP A 82 -4.92 -12.94 -9.30
N GLN A 83 -4.01 -13.53 -10.10
CA GLN A 83 -3.13 -12.72 -10.94
C GLN A 83 -3.93 -12.07 -12.07
N ARG A 84 -3.83 -10.74 -12.17
CA ARG A 84 -4.49 -9.93 -13.20
C ARG A 84 -3.44 -9.08 -13.91
N ILE A 85 -3.57 -8.97 -15.24
CA ILE A 85 -2.67 -8.19 -16.08
C ILE A 85 -3.52 -7.42 -17.10
N ALA A 86 -3.26 -6.14 -17.23
CA ALA A 86 -3.79 -5.28 -18.29
C ALA A 86 -2.66 -4.34 -18.75
N ASP A 87 -2.30 -4.44 -20.02
CA ASP A 87 -1.16 -3.72 -20.60
C ASP A 87 0.14 -3.95 -19.81
N ASN A 88 0.71 -2.88 -19.29
CA ASN A 88 1.91 -2.92 -18.46
C ASN A 88 1.62 -2.87 -16.94
N MET A 89 0.38 -3.05 -16.54
CA MET A 89 -0.06 -3.08 -15.15
C MET A 89 -0.45 -4.50 -14.74
N GLY A 90 -0.03 -4.91 -13.56
CA GLY A 90 -0.34 -6.21 -12.99
C GLY A 90 -0.78 -6.10 -11.54
N ALA A 91 -1.51 -7.09 -11.06
CA ALA A 91 -1.85 -7.24 -9.66
C ALA A 91 -1.92 -8.73 -9.30
N ILE A 92 -1.62 -9.04 -8.05
CA ILE A 92 -1.83 -10.36 -7.45
C ILE A 92 -2.42 -10.19 -6.06
N GLU A 93 -3.22 -11.15 -5.62
CA GLU A 93 -3.60 -11.23 -4.21
C GLU A 93 -2.69 -12.20 -3.46
N VAL A 94 -2.14 -11.75 -2.35
CA VAL A 94 -1.26 -12.51 -1.46
C VAL A 94 -1.86 -12.57 -0.07
N TYR A 95 -1.90 -13.76 0.52
CA TYR A 95 -2.44 -13.93 1.86
C TYR A 95 -1.48 -13.43 2.93
N ASN A 96 -1.92 -12.46 3.72
CA ASN A 96 -1.21 -11.99 4.90
C ASN A 96 -1.69 -12.79 6.12
N SER A 97 -0.91 -13.74 6.57
CA SER A 97 -1.27 -14.60 7.70
C SER A 97 -1.28 -13.87 9.04
N LYS A 98 -0.53 -12.77 9.18
CA LYS A 98 -0.50 -11.95 10.39
C LYS A 98 -1.82 -11.23 10.62
N ASP A 99 -2.39 -10.67 9.55
CA ASP A 99 -3.62 -9.90 9.60
C ASP A 99 -4.83 -10.71 9.14
N SER A 100 -4.63 -11.99 8.77
CA SER A 100 -5.67 -12.92 8.28
C SER A 100 -6.50 -12.34 7.14
N ARG A 101 -5.85 -11.71 6.16
CA ARG A 101 -6.50 -11.06 5.02
C ARG A 101 -5.71 -11.22 3.73
N TRP A 102 -6.41 -11.06 2.62
CA TRP A 102 -5.78 -10.93 1.32
C TRP A 102 -5.32 -9.50 1.08
N GLU A 103 -4.12 -9.35 0.54
CA GLU A 103 -3.55 -8.07 0.13
C GLU A 103 -3.39 -8.07 -1.39
N ASP A 104 -3.88 -7.01 -2.02
CA ASP A 104 -3.75 -6.79 -3.46
C ASP A 104 -2.47 -6.00 -3.73
N LEU A 105 -1.49 -6.65 -4.34
CA LEU A 105 -0.17 -6.06 -4.58
C LEU A 105 -0.05 -5.58 -6.02
N PRO A 106 0.34 -4.30 -6.22
CA PRO A 106 0.48 -3.70 -7.54
C PRO A 106 1.81 -4.05 -8.19
N PHE A 107 1.80 -4.29 -9.49
CA PHE A 107 2.99 -4.50 -10.31
C PHE A 107 2.95 -3.68 -11.59
N VAL A 108 4.12 -3.29 -12.09
CA VAL A 108 4.29 -2.64 -13.39
C VAL A 108 5.36 -3.36 -14.19
N LEU A 109 5.17 -3.42 -15.51
CA LEU A 109 6.16 -3.98 -16.43
C LEU A 109 7.15 -2.87 -16.84
N GLU A 110 8.39 -2.96 -16.36
CA GLU A 110 9.49 -2.07 -16.70
C GLU A 110 10.63 -2.90 -17.33
N ASP A 111 11.11 -2.49 -18.49
CA ASP A 111 12.21 -3.15 -19.21
C ASP A 111 12.01 -4.69 -19.39
N GLY A 112 10.78 -5.09 -19.65
CA GLY A 112 10.41 -6.49 -19.83
C GLY A 112 10.34 -7.33 -18.55
N LYS A 113 10.42 -6.68 -17.37
CA LYS A 113 10.33 -7.35 -16.06
C LYS A 113 9.21 -6.76 -15.22
N TRP A 114 8.47 -7.61 -14.56
CA TRP A 114 7.48 -7.19 -13.56
C TRP A 114 8.17 -6.72 -12.30
N LYS A 115 7.76 -5.54 -11.82
CA LYS A 115 8.30 -4.85 -10.64
C LYS A 115 7.19 -4.48 -9.68
N LEU A 116 7.42 -4.60 -8.39
CA LEU A 116 6.46 -4.13 -7.38
C LEU A 116 6.30 -2.60 -7.47
N ALA A 117 5.05 -2.15 -7.65
CA ALA A 117 4.71 -0.78 -8.05
C ALA A 117 4.07 0.05 -6.92
N VAL A 118 4.56 -0.09 -5.70
CA VAL A 118 4.03 0.67 -4.54
C VAL A 118 4.23 2.17 -4.75
N GLY A 119 5.38 2.60 -5.24
CA GLY A 119 5.63 4.00 -5.55
C GLY A 119 4.74 4.54 -6.66
N ASP A 120 4.42 3.73 -7.67
CA ASP A 120 3.49 4.09 -8.74
C ASP A 120 2.07 4.28 -8.22
N LEU A 121 1.65 3.46 -7.25
CA LEU A 121 0.37 3.60 -6.57
C LEU A 121 0.30 4.94 -5.82
N PHE A 122 1.32 5.28 -5.03
CA PHE A 122 1.38 6.57 -4.32
C PHE A 122 1.51 7.78 -5.26
N ALA A 123 2.19 7.64 -6.37
CA ALA A 123 2.29 8.68 -7.39
C ALA A 123 1.02 8.85 -8.23
N GLY A 124 0.02 7.98 -8.09
CA GLY A 124 -1.21 8.01 -8.86
C GLY A 124 -1.05 7.60 -10.33
N THR A 125 0.04 6.94 -10.68
CA THR A 125 0.32 6.47 -12.05
C THR A 125 -0.03 4.99 -12.27
N TYR A 126 -0.27 4.25 -11.20
CA TYR A 126 -0.75 2.88 -11.27
C TYR A 126 -2.25 2.83 -11.53
N LYS A 127 -2.64 2.01 -12.51
CA LYS A 127 -4.03 1.68 -12.79
C LYS A 127 -4.24 0.19 -12.54
N SER A 128 -5.08 -0.15 -11.56
CA SER A 128 -5.37 -1.55 -11.28
C SER A 128 -5.96 -2.26 -12.50
N PRO A 129 -5.51 -3.48 -12.84
CA PRO A 129 -6.08 -4.30 -13.92
C PRO A 129 -7.44 -4.91 -13.55
N GLY A 130 -8.15 -4.32 -12.61
CA GLY A 130 -9.46 -4.76 -12.13
C GLY A 130 -9.48 -5.01 -10.62
N LYS A 131 -10.67 -5.34 -10.11
CA LYS A 131 -10.85 -5.67 -8.70
C LYS A 131 -10.28 -7.05 -8.39
N GLY A 132 -9.66 -7.21 -7.25
CA GLY A 132 -9.23 -8.48 -6.72
C GLY A 132 -10.39 -9.38 -6.32
N ARG A 133 -10.12 -10.66 -6.21
CA ARG A 133 -11.11 -11.67 -5.84
C ARG A 133 -11.72 -11.41 -4.46
N ASP A 134 -10.91 -11.00 -3.48
CA ASP A 134 -11.39 -10.64 -2.15
C ASP A 134 -12.39 -9.47 -2.18
N ALA A 135 -12.13 -8.45 -3.01
CA ALA A 135 -13.04 -7.33 -3.19
C ALA A 135 -14.36 -7.77 -3.84
N LEU A 136 -14.30 -8.63 -4.86
CA LEU A 136 -15.48 -9.17 -5.53
C LEU A 136 -16.31 -10.09 -4.60
N GLU A 137 -15.65 -10.91 -3.79
CA GLU A 137 -16.30 -11.78 -2.80
C GLU A 137 -17.03 -10.94 -1.73
N LYS A 138 -16.42 -9.86 -1.25
CA LYS A 138 -17.04 -8.92 -0.31
C LYS A 138 -18.22 -8.16 -0.92
N GLU A 139 -18.10 -7.70 -2.15
CA GLU A 139 -19.22 -7.07 -2.87
C GLU A 139 -20.41 -8.02 -3.05
N ALA A 140 -20.14 -9.26 -3.44
CA ALA A 140 -21.17 -10.29 -3.59
C ALA A 140 -21.87 -10.60 -2.25
N ALA A 141 -21.11 -10.71 -1.16
CA ALA A 141 -21.65 -10.92 0.18
C ALA A 141 -22.52 -9.75 0.64
N ASN A 142 -22.10 -8.51 0.37
CA ASN A 142 -22.87 -7.31 0.68
C ASN A 142 -24.17 -7.21 -0.15
N ALA A 143 -24.12 -7.57 -1.44
CA ALA A 143 -25.28 -7.59 -2.30
C ALA A 143 -26.30 -8.66 -1.90
N ALA A 144 -25.86 -9.78 -1.32
CA ALA A 144 -26.72 -10.85 -0.81
C ALA A 144 -27.38 -10.53 0.54
N ASN A 145 -26.99 -9.44 1.20
CA ASN A 145 -27.52 -9.03 2.50
C ASN A 145 -28.31 -7.71 2.38
N PRO A 146 -29.63 -7.74 2.02
CA PRO A 146 -30.41 -6.53 1.75
C PRO A 146 -30.64 -5.64 2.97
N ASN A 147 -30.30 -6.09 4.17
CA ASN A 147 -30.44 -5.32 5.40
C ASN A 147 -29.30 -4.33 5.67
N MET A 148 -28.24 -4.31 4.87
CA MET A 148 -27.14 -3.34 5.01
C MET A 148 -27.23 -2.15 4.06
N THR A 149 -28.21 -2.08 3.19
CA THR A 149 -28.38 -1.00 2.22
C THR A 149 -29.39 0.02 2.67
N GLN A 150 -29.34 0.53 3.90
CA GLN A 150 -29.89 1.86 4.24
C GLN A 150 -29.63 2.15 5.71
N ALA A 151 -28.41 2.59 6.03
CA ALA A 151 -28.35 3.64 7.02
C ALA A 151 -28.90 4.90 6.31
N PRO A 152 -30.01 5.50 6.77
CA PRO A 152 -30.46 6.76 6.19
C PRO A 152 -29.36 7.77 6.44
N MET A 153 -28.86 8.37 5.37
CA MET A 153 -28.06 9.59 5.48
C MET A 153 -28.84 10.54 6.40
N PRO A 154 -28.24 11.04 7.49
CA PRO A 154 -28.92 12.09 8.23
C PRO A 154 -29.10 13.26 7.25
N ASN A 155 -30.36 13.58 7.03
CA ASN A 155 -30.81 14.69 6.20
C ASN A 155 -30.18 15.96 6.79
N MET A 156 -29.08 16.42 6.18
CA MET A 156 -28.53 17.73 6.50
C MET A 156 -29.42 18.81 5.85
N THR A 157 -30.60 18.96 6.41
CA THR A 157 -31.35 20.19 6.24
C THR A 157 -30.59 21.26 6.99
N SER A 158 -30.16 22.22 6.22
CA SER A 158 -29.55 23.48 6.64
C SER A 158 -30.23 24.06 7.87
N ASN A 159 -29.60 23.93 9.02
CA ASN A 159 -29.98 24.75 10.16
C ASN A 159 -28.90 25.84 10.29
N THR A 160 -29.16 26.96 9.62
CA THR A 160 -28.45 28.22 9.76
C THR A 160 -28.76 28.81 11.13
N ASN A 161 -28.04 28.39 12.15
CA ASN A 161 -27.87 29.13 13.38
C ASN A 161 -26.45 28.90 13.89
N VAL A 162 -25.52 29.52 13.19
CA VAL A 162 -24.17 29.70 13.70
C VAL A 162 -24.18 30.94 14.57
N VAL A 163 -24.27 30.74 15.87
CA VAL A 163 -23.92 31.79 16.84
C VAL A 163 -22.39 31.85 16.87
N PRO A 164 -21.77 33.00 16.57
CA PRO A 164 -20.31 33.09 16.63
C PRO A 164 -19.89 33.07 18.09
N ILE A 165 -19.09 32.05 18.45
CA ILE A 165 -18.41 31.98 19.74
C ILE A 165 -17.25 32.96 19.69
N VAL A 166 -17.38 34.09 20.34
CA VAL A 166 -16.30 35.06 20.58
C VAL A 166 -15.32 34.43 21.58
N PRO A 167 -14.03 34.27 21.28
CA PRO A 167 -13.07 33.81 22.28
C PRO A 167 -12.84 34.91 23.32
N LYS A 168 -13.07 34.56 24.58
CA LYS A 168 -12.79 35.39 25.75
C LYS A 168 -11.29 35.59 25.90
N PRO A 169 -10.75 36.79 26.03
CA PRO A 169 -9.33 37.04 26.24
C PRO A 169 -8.88 36.49 27.60
N ALA A 170 -7.76 35.74 27.57
CA ALA A 170 -7.10 35.27 28.77
C ALA A 170 -6.54 36.46 29.58
N SER A 171 -6.97 36.62 30.81
CA SER A 171 -6.42 37.58 31.74
C SER A 171 -5.06 37.12 32.24
N ASN A 172 -4.05 37.96 32.00
CA ASN A 172 -2.73 37.88 32.60
C ASN A 172 -2.84 38.09 34.11
N ALA A 173 -2.53 37.05 34.88
CA ALA A 173 -2.21 37.23 36.29
C ALA A 173 -0.70 37.24 36.46
N VAL A 174 -0.15 38.41 36.69
CA VAL A 174 1.23 38.62 37.13
C VAL A 174 1.28 38.25 38.61
N ALA A 175 2.09 37.27 38.99
CA ALA A 175 2.47 37.06 40.37
C ALA A 175 4.00 37.20 40.49
N ASN A 176 4.39 38.34 41.09
CA ASN A 176 5.73 38.60 41.61
C ASN A 176 6.04 37.63 42.75
N GLY A 177 7.18 36.97 42.68
CA GLY A 177 7.76 36.22 43.78
C GLY A 177 9.27 36.34 43.73
N ALA A 178 9.79 37.27 44.48
CA ALA A 178 11.23 37.51 44.65
C ALA A 178 11.93 36.32 45.32
N ASN A 179 13.06 35.91 44.80
CA ASN A 179 13.93 34.90 45.32
C ASN A 179 15.19 35.58 45.89
N PRO A 180 15.62 35.38 47.13
CA PRO A 180 16.89 35.90 47.61
C PRO A 180 18.02 34.90 47.38
N VAL A 181 19.11 35.40 46.87
CA VAL A 181 20.38 34.72 46.63
C VAL A 181 21.13 34.52 47.94
N PRO A 182 21.69 33.39 48.29
CA PRO A 182 22.68 33.25 49.33
C PRO A 182 24.09 33.48 48.76
N LYS A 183 24.88 34.28 49.52
CA LYS A 183 26.27 34.65 49.27
C LYS A 183 27.22 33.57 49.86
N PRO A 184 28.39 33.31 49.22
CA PRO A 184 29.33 32.30 49.67
C PRO A 184 30.22 32.81 50.86
N ALA A 185 30.57 31.87 51.69
CA ALA A 185 31.71 31.98 52.61
C ALA A 185 32.86 31.11 52.08
#